data_33d6057e0e142ebb2ead94f91514e2d6
#
_entry.id   33d6057e0e142ebb2ead94f91514e2d6
#
_cell.length_a   1.000
_cell.length_b   1.000
_cell.length_c   1.000
_cell.angle_alpha   90.00
_cell.angle_beta   90.00
_cell.angle_gamma   90.00
#
_symmetry.space_group_name_H-M   'P 1'
#
loop_
_entity.id
_entity.type
_entity.pdbx_description
1 polymer ?
#
loop_
_entity_poly.entity_id
_entity_poly.type
_entity_poly.pdbx_seq_one_letter_code
_entity_poly.pdbx_strand_id
1 'polypeptide(L)'
;VSAIAELAEERVVEGIYAVARKQRLRTKGGAPYLALELVDPSGRIDARVWHDVELLDSRFVEGDAVRVLGRVEKFRNRLQVDVRMLEAAPDADPGELAPAIRRDADELEGFLEFLAAEVMHPGLRATVLRFLDDKAIRTALRRLPAAETHHSYAGGLLEHTVGVATICRETAQLHPRLRADLLLAAALLHDIGRTTELTAGPTFRQTDEGRLLGHVH
;
A
#
# COMPACT_ATOMS: atom_id res chain seq x y z
N VAL A 1 12.21 16.17 -8.22
CA VAL A 1 11.95 15.08 -7.26
C VAL A 1 12.39 13.79 -7.93
N SER A 2 13.30 13.05 -7.29
CA SER A 2 13.81 11.78 -7.85
C SER A 2 12.87 10.65 -7.44
N ALA A 3 12.24 9.99 -8.41
CA ALA A 3 11.41 8.81 -8.15
C ALA A 3 12.29 7.64 -7.68
N ILE A 4 11.84 6.91 -6.65
CA ILE A 4 12.60 5.79 -6.07
C ILE A 4 12.93 4.72 -7.12
N ALA A 5 11.99 4.42 -8.02
CA ALA A 5 12.20 3.43 -9.08
C ALA A 5 13.30 3.80 -10.09
N GLU A 6 13.69 5.08 -10.17
CA GLU A 6 14.72 5.60 -11.08
C GLU A 6 16.08 5.77 -10.41
N LEU A 7 16.17 5.47 -9.11
CA LEU A 7 17.39 5.63 -8.35
C LEU A 7 18.43 4.57 -8.77
N ALA A 8 19.64 5.05 -9.01
CA ALA A 8 20.79 4.23 -9.34
C ALA A 8 21.95 4.54 -8.40
N GLU A 9 22.88 3.58 -8.26
CA GLU A 9 24.09 3.74 -7.45
C GLU A 9 24.84 5.02 -7.82
N GLU A 10 25.40 5.70 -6.82
CA GLU A 10 26.16 6.95 -6.93
C GLU A 10 25.33 8.21 -7.25
N ARG A 11 24.02 8.12 -7.49
CA ARG A 11 23.19 9.30 -7.75
C ARG A 11 22.87 10.09 -6.48
N VAL A 12 22.77 11.41 -6.64
CA VAL A 12 22.22 12.30 -5.63
C VAL A 12 20.71 12.15 -5.64
N VAL A 13 20.14 12.03 -4.44
CA VAL A 13 18.70 11.97 -4.20
C VAL A 13 18.27 13.28 -3.56
N GLU A 14 17.28 13.92 -4.15
CA GLU A 14 16.60 15.07 -3.57
C GLU A 14 15.11 14.94 -3.81
N GLY A 15 14.33 14.86 -2.73
CA GLY A 15 12.89 14.68 -2.84
C GLY A 15 12.15 14.67 -1.51
N ILE A 16 10.82 14.58 -1.62
CA ILE A 16 9.94 14.34 -0.47
C ILE A 16 9.47 12.90 -0.55
N TYR A 17 9.60 12.19 0.56
CA TYR A 17 9.25 10.77 0.69
C TYR A 17 8.45 10.58 1.98
N ALA A 18 7.61 9.55 2.04
CA ALA A 18 7.00 9.17 3.29
C ALA A 18 7.88 8.15 4.04
N VAL A 19 7.84 8.21 5.36
CA VAL A 19 8.58 7.29 6.24
C VAL A 19 7.70 6.08 6.53
N ALA A 20 7.91 4.98 5.82
CA ALA A 20 7.17 3.75 6.05
C ALA A 20 7.63 3.02 7.32
N ARG A 21 8.92 3.10 7.63
CA ARG A 21 9.52 2.48 8.82
C ARG A 21 10.62 3.36 9.38
N LYS A 22 10.73 3.41 10.71
CA LYS A 22 11.77 4.13 11.42
C LYS A 22 12.27 3.31 12.60
N GLN A 23 13.57 3.11 12.68
CA GLN A 23 14.21 2.40 13.78
C GLN A 23 15.48 3.13 14.20
N ARG A 24 15.64 3.35 15.51
CA ARG A 24 16.89 3.81 16.08
C ARG A 24 17.75 2.60 16.45
N LEU A 25 18.90 2.48 15.84
CA LEU A 25 19.81 1.36 15.97
C LEU A 25 21.19 1.86 16.40
N ARG A 26 22.10 0.93 16.72
CA ARG A 26 23.51 1.23 17.04
C ARG A 26 24.42 0.45 16.10
N THR A 27 25.50 1.08 15.70
CA THR A 27 26.59 0.42 14.97
C THR A 27 27.32 -0.56 15.90
N LYS A 28 28.18 -1.40 15.34
CA LYS A 28 29.08 -2.27 16.13
C LYS A 28 29.98 -1.49 17.11
N GLY A 29 30.31 -0.24 16.79
CA GLY A 29 31.07 0.68 17.61
C GLY A 29 30.23 1.45 18.64
N GLY A 30 28.92 1.19 18.74
CA GLY A 30 28.01 1.82 19.70
C GLY A 30 27.39 3.15 19.25
N ALA A 31 27.82 3.73 18.14
CA ALA A 31 27.26 5.00 17.64
C ALA A 31 25.79 4.82 17.18
N PRO A 32 24.87 5.73 17.56
CA PRO A 32 23.48 5.65 17.13
C PRO A 32 23.32 6.02 15.65
N TYR A 33 22.33 5.45 15.00
CA TYR A 33 21.87 5.85 13.66
C TYR A 33 20.37 5.57 13.50
N LEU A 34 19.71 6.26 12.54
CA LEU A 34 18.35 5.91 12.15
C LEU A 34 18.38 5.05 10.90
N ALA A 35 17.70 3.94 10.97
CA ALA A 35 17.36 3.11 9.82
C ALA A 35 15.93 3.45 9.42
N LEU A 36 15.75 3.95 8.19
CA LEU A 36 14.47 4.33 7.63
C LEU A 36 14.15 3.45 6.42
N GLU A 37 12.87 3.22 6.18
CA GLU A 37 12.33 2.82 4.90
C GLU A 37 11.56 4.02 4.34
N LEU A 38 12.03 4.56 3.23
CA LEU A 38 11.40 5.67 2.52
C LEU A 38 10.55 5.11 1.38
N VAL A 39 9.40 5.73 1.14
CA VAL A 39 8.47 5.33 0.09
C VAL A 39 8.00 6.54 -0.70
N ASP A 40 7.73 6.30 -1.99
CA ASP A 40 6.98 7.16 -2.89
C ASP A 40 6.05 6.30 -3.77
N PRO A 41 5.21 6.89 -4.64
CA PRO A 41 4.33 6.13 -5.52
C PRO A 41 5.05 5.12 -6.42
N SER A 42 6.36 5.29 -6.66
CA SER A 42 7.16 4.45 -7.54
C SER A 42 7.80 3.24 -6.84
N GLY A 43 7.94 3.27 -5.51
CA GLY A 43 8.58 2.17 -4.79
C GLY A 43 9.03 2.47 -3.36
N ARG A 44 9.99 1.66 -2.90
CA ARG A 44 10.57 1.69 -1.54
C ARG A 44 12.09 1.63 -1.60
N ILE A 45 12.75 2.31 -0.67
CA ILE A 45 14.20 2.27 -0.53
C ILE A 45 14.61 2.39 0.94
N ASP A 46 15.60 1.62 1.33
CA ASP A 46 16.25 1.77 2.63
C ASP A 46 17.04 3.08 2.69
N ALA A 47 17.03 3.75 3.85
CA ALA A 47 17.83 4.95 4.09
C ALA A 47 18.50 4.90 5.47
N ARG A 48 19.66 5.54 5.57
CA ARG A 48 20.44 5.61 6.80
C ARG A 48 20.81 7.05 7.12
N VAL A 49 20.55 7.45 8.37
CA VAL A 49 20.90 8.77 8.91
C VAL A 49 21.94 8.58 9.99
N TRP A 50 23.14 9.10 9.76
CA TRP A 50 24.29 8.91 10.66
C TRP A 50 24.57 10.12 11.55
N HIS A 51 24.01 11.28 11.22
CA HIS A 51 24.26 12.56 11.88
C HIS A 51 22.99 13.08 12.55
N ASP A 52 23.15 13.86 13.61
CA ASP A 52 22.06 14.52 14.33
C ASP A 52 20.91 13.59 14.76
N VAL A 53 21.24 12.32 15.02
CA VAL A 53 20.28 11.23 15.24
C VAL A 53 19.30 11.56 16.36
N GLU A 54 19.74 12.11 17.48
CA GLU A 54 18.87 12.41 18.62
C GLU A 54 17.90 13.55 18.32
N LEU A 55 18.38 14.57 17.61
CA LEU A 55 17.56 15.70 17.18
C LEU A 55 16.50 15.26 16.15
N LEU A 56 16.91 14.48 15.16
CA LEU A 56 16.03 14.02 14.08
C LEU A 56 15.03 12.97 14.55
N ASP A 57 15.43 12.13 15.53
CA ASP A 57 14.54 11.09 16.05
C ASP A 57 13.27 11.65 16.71
N SER A 58 13.32 12.89 17.23
CA SER A 58 12.17 13.54 17.85
C SER A 58 11.29 14.34 16.87
N ARG A 59 11.76 14.60 15.64
CA ARG A 59 11.11 15.56 14.72
C ARG A 59 10.07 14.95 13.77
N PHE A 60 10.09 13.64 13.60
CA PHE A 60 9.15 12.93 12.74
C PHE A 60 8.92 11.50 13.24
N VAL A 61 7.81 10.91 12.85
CA VAL A 61 7.45 9.53 13.18
C VAL A 61 7.18 8.72 11.90
N GLU A 62 6.98 7.42 12.05
CA GLU A 62 6.48 6.58 10.94
C GLU A 62 5.13 7.11 10.47
N GLY A 63 4.96 7.24 9.17
CA GLY A 63 3.80 7.81 8.53
C GLY A 63 3.97 9.26 8.09
N ASP A 64 4.95 10.00 8.62
CA ASP A 64 5.19 11.38 8.23
C ASP A 64 5.89 11.48 6.87
N ALA A 65 5.73 12.65 6.22
CA ALA A 65 6.51 13.04 5.05
C ALA A 65 7.80 13.75 5.49
N VAL A 66 8.89 13.43 4.80
CA VAL A 66 10.21 14.04 5.03
C VAL A 66 10.86 14.46 3.72
N ARG A 67 11.51 15.62 3.72
CA ARG A 67 12.42 16.04 2.65
C ARG A 67 13.78 15.44 2.91
N VAL A 68 14.32 14.77 1.92
CA VAL A 68 15.61 14.07 1.99
C VAL A 68 16.55 14.58 0.93
N LEU A 69 17.79 14.88 1.32
CA LEU A 69 18.94 15.03 0.44
C LEU A 69 19.96 13.98 0.83
N GLY A 70 20.44 13.21 -0.13
CA GLY A 70 21.39 12.13 0.13
C GLY A 70 22.04 11.60 -1.12
N ARG A 71 22.73 10.48 -0.99
CA ARG A 71 23.37 9.76 -2.10
C ARG A 71 22.95 8.29 -2.06
N VAL A 72 22.69 7.73 -3.23
CA VAL A 72 22.42 6.29 -3.36
C VAL A 72 23.74 5.54 -3.31
N GLU A 73 23.81 4.57 -2.41
CA GLU A 73 24.92 3.64 -2.31
C GLU A 73 24.43 2.19 -2.35
N LYS A 74 25.34 1.27 -2.61
CA LYS A 74 25.03 -0.16 -2.60
C LYS A 74 25.60 -0.81 -1.36
N PHE A 75 24.72 -1.38 -0.55
CA PHE A 75 25.10 -2.15 0.63
C PHE A 75 24.50 -3.57 0.55
N ARG A 76 25.36 -4.59 0.67
CA ARG A 76 24.95 -6.01 0.57
C ARG A 76 24.08 -6.33 -0.64
N ASN A 77 24.45 -5.77 -1.79
CA ASN A 77 23.77 -5.92 -3.08
C ASN A 77 22.35 -5.28 -3.14
N ARG A 78 22.00 -4.38 -2.21
CA ARG A 78 20.77 -3.58 -2.21
C ARG A 78 21.12 -2.11 -2.26
N LEU A 79 20.31 -1.33 -2.98
CA LEU A 79 20.44 0.12 -2.97
C LEU A 79 19.91 0.67 -1.64
N GLN A 80 20.61 1.64 -1.09
CA GLN A 80 20.17 2.42 0.07
C GLN A 80 20.56 3.88 -0.11
N VAL A 81 19.89 4.79 0.59
CA VAL A 81 20.21 6.21 0.61
C VAL A 81 21.06 6.52 1.85
N ASP A 82 22.28 7.00 1.63
CA ASP A 82 23.07 7.67 2.68
C ASP A 82 22.57 9.12 2.81
N VAL A 83 21.83 9.38 3.88
CA VAL A 83 21.11 10.65 4.08
C VAL A 83 22.07 11.70 4.61
N ARG A 84 22.18 12.84 3.92
CA ARG A 84 22.99 13.99 4.28
C ARG A 84 22.18 15.06 5.00
N MET A 85 20.93 15.26 4.58
CA MET A 85 19.98 16.18 5.18
C MET A 85 18.61 15.54 5.21
N LEU A 86 17.90 15.72 6.32
CA LEU A 86 16.53 15.27 6.50
C LEU A 86 15.77 16.33 7.29
N GLU A 87 14.62 16.73 6.76
CA GLU A 87 13.71 17.69 7.38
C GLU A 87 12.28 17.16 7.30
N ALA A 88 11.47 17.43 8.33
CA ALA A 88 10.02 17.15 8.25
C ALA A 88 9.38 17.98 7.12
N ALA A 89 8.43 17.41 6.40
CA ALA A 89 7.68 18.07 5.33
C ALA A 89 6.18 18.08 5.65
N PRO A 90 5.75 18.90 6.63
CA PRO A 90 4.38 18.87 7.15
C PRO A 90 3.34 19.32 6.12
N ASP A 91 3.74 20.03 5.07
CA ASP A 91 2.86 20.49 3.99
C ASP A 91 2.61 19.42 2.92
N ALA A 92 3.32 18.30 2.96
CA ALA A 92 3.12 17.19 2.03
C ALA A 92 2.13 16.16 2.62
N ASP A 93 1.18 15.70 1.81
CA ASP A 93 0.30 14.59 2.20
C ASP A 93 1.05 13.25 2.10
N PRO A 94 1.36 12.58 3.23
CA PRO A 94 2.04 11.30 3.18
C PRO A 94 1.24 10.21 2.44
N GLY A 95 -0.09 10.35 2.37
CA GLY A 95 -0.95 9.43 1.64
C GLY A 95 -0.71 9.45 0.12
N GLU A 96 -0.35 10.60 -0.43
CA GLU A 96 0.03 10.73 -1.85
C GLU A 96 1.42 10.16 -2.15
N LEU A 97 2.23 9.95 -1.11
CA LEU A 97 3.56 9.36 -1.20
C LEU A 97 3.58 7.84 -0.96
N ALA A 98 2.41 7.22 -0.73
CA ALA A 98 2.34 5.77 -0.62
C ALA A 98 2.62 5.10 -1.97
N PRO A 99 3.32 3.93 -2.00
CA PRO A 99 3.38 3.12 -3.21
C PRO A 99 1.98 2.87 -3.73
N ALA A 100 1.77 3.07 -5.03
CA ALA A 100 0.46 2.99 -5.65
C ALA A 100 0.43 1.92 -6.76
N ILE A 101 -0.79 1.50 -7.09
CA ILE A 101 -1.05 0.62 -8.22
C ILE A 101 -0.50 1.22 -9.52
N ARG A 102 0.08 0.36 -10.37
CA ARG A 102 0.61 0.77 -11.68
C ARG A 102 -0.43 0.73 -12.80
N ARG A 103 -1.51 0.00 -12.58
CA ARG A 103 -2.65 -0.08 -13.51
C ARG A 103 -3.55 1.12 -13.30
N ASP A 104 -4.29 1.47 -14.35
CA ASP A 104 -5.32 2.51 -14.25
C ASP A 104 -6.43 2.06 -13.28
N ALA A 105 -6.64 2.84 -12.22
CA ALA A 105 -7.64 2.54 -11.20
C ALA A 105 -9.08 2.66 -11.74
N ASP A 106 -9.32 3.55 -12.70
CA ASP A 106 -10.64 3.72 -13.32
C ASP A 106 -10.96 2.54 -14.23
N GLU A 107 -9.94 2.00 -14.95
CA GLU A 107 -10.08 0.75 -15.71
C GLU A 107 -10.45 -0.42 -14.77
N LEU A 108 -9.77 -0.55 -13.63
CA LEU A 108 -10.06 -1.61 -12.66
C LEU A 108 -11.44 -1.48 -12.04
N GLU A 109 -11.90 -0.27 -11.74
CA GLU A 109 -13.29 -0.06 -11.29
C GLU A 109 -14.31 -0.46 -12.36
N GLY A 110 -14.04 -0.13 -13.63
CA GLY A 110 -14.87 -0.59 -14.73
C GLY A 110 -14.95 -2.13 -14.80
N PHE A 111 -13.83 -2.82 -14.59
CA PHE A 111 -13.80 -4.29 -14.48
C PHE A 111 -14.56 -4.79 -13.25
N LEU A 112 -14.45 -4.16 -12.11
CA LEU A 112 -15.19 -4.51 -10.89
C LEU A 112 -16.71 -4.42 -11.15
N GLU A 113 -17.18 -3.33 -11.77
CA GLU A 113 -18.57 -3.12 -12.13
C GLU A 113 -19.07 -4.15 -13.14
N PHE A 114 -18.26 -4.45 -14.16
CA PHE A 114 -18.55 -5.50 -15.13
C PHE A 114 -18.74 -6.86 -14.45
N LEU A 115 -17.81 -7.26 -13.58
CA LEU A 115 -17.89 -8.53 -12.84
C LEU A 115 -19.11 -8.58 -11.90
N ALA A 116 -19.44 -7.48 -11.25
CA ALA A 116 -20.63 -7.37 -10.41
C ALA A 116 -21.93 -7.51 -11.22
N ALA A 117 -21.96 -7.00 -12.46
CA ALA A 117 -23.10 -7.15 -13.37
C ALA A 117 -23.31 -8.58 -13.86
N GLU A 118 -22.26 -9.41 -13.89
CA GLU A 118 -22.33 -10.84 -14.26
C GLU A 118 -22.98 -11.73 -13.17
N VAL A 119 -23.17 -11.23 -11.95
CA VAL A 119 -23.92 -11.94 -10.91
C VAL A 119 -25.42 -11.88 -11.25
N MET A 120 -25.99 -12.99 -11.76
CA MET A 120 -27.36 -13.03 -12.26
C MET A 120 -28.39 -13.28 -11.17
N HIS A 121 -28.02 -13.97 -10.08
CA HIS A 121 -28.95 -14.25 -8.96
C HIS A 121 -29.35 -12.95 -8.25
N PRO A 122 -30.65 -12.56 -8.22
CA PRO A 122 -31.07 -11.23 -7.74
C PRO A 122 -30.61 -10.89 -6.32
N GLY A 123 -30.73 -11.85 -5.39
CA GLY A 123 -30.32 -11.63 -4.00
C GLY A 123 -28.81 -11.43 -3.82
N LEU A 124 -27.98 -12.23 -4.51
CA LEU A 124 -26.53 -12.10 -4.46
C LEU A 124 -26.09 -10.79 -5.12
N ARG A 125 -26.67 -10.45 -6.27
CA ARG A 125 -26.41 -9.19 -6.95
C ARG A 125 -26.75 -7.98 -6.07
N ALA A 126 -27.93 -7.99 -5.44
CA ALA A 126 -28.33 -6.92 -4.53
C ALA A 126 -27.35 -6.76 -3.35
N THR A 127 -26.86 -7.89 -2.81
CA THR A 127 -25.83 -7.87 -1.76
C THR A 127 -24.53 -7.26 -2.27
N VAL A 128 -24.01 -7.71 -3.41
CA VAL A 128 -22.77 -7.16 -4.00
C VAL A 128 -22.89 -5.66 -4.23
N LEU A 129 -23.98 -5.21 -4.89
CA LEU A 129 -24.18 -3.80 -5.17
C LEU A 129 -24.34 -2.96 -3.91
N ARG A 130 -24.98 -3.50 -2.86
CA ARG A 130 -25.09 -2.79 -1.56
C ARG A 130 -23.74 -2.34 -1.02
N PHE A 131 -22.68 -3.13 -1.19
CA PHE A 131 -21.34 -2.80 -0.77
C PHE A 131 -20.61 -1.94 -1.82
N LEU A 132 -20.67 -2.32 -3.09
CA LEU A 132 -19.91 -1.64 -4.12
C LEU A 132 -20.46 -0.24 -4.50
N ASP A 133 -21.71 0.07 -4.20
CA ASP A 133 -22.29 1.41 -4.38
C ASP A 133 -21.99 2.36 -3.21
N ASP A 134 -21.43 1.86 -2.12
CA ASP A 134 -21.01 2.68 -0.99
C ASP A 134 -19.72 3.46 -1.34
N LYS A 135 -19.81 4.80 -1.24
CA LYS A 135 -18.67 5.68 -1.59
C LYS A 135 -17.47 5.48 -0.68
N ALA A 136 -17.69 5.18 0.61
CA ALA A 136 -16.60 4.97 1.56
C ALA A 136 -15.85 3.68 1.21
N ILE A 137 -16.57 2.61 0.88
CA ILE A 137 -16.00 1.34 0.43
C ILE A 137 -15.24 1.53 -0.89
N ARG A 138 -15.80 2.20 -1.89
CA ARG A 138 -15.09 2.48 -3.15
C ARG A 138 -13.81 3.28 -2.93
N THR A 139 -13.86 4.29 -2.08
CA THR A 139 -12.67 5.07 -1.73
C THR A 139 -11.63 4.20 -1.04
N ALA A 140 -12.05 3.32 -0.13
CA ALA A 140 -11.17 2.39 0.57
C ALA A 140 -10.53 1.39 -0.39
N LEU A 141 -11.27 0.78 -1.32
CA LEU A 141 -10.73 -0.12 -2.35
C LEU A 141 -9.60 0.53 -3.16
N ARG A 142 -9.73 1.81 -3.50
CA ARG A 142 -8.69 2.56 -4.24
C ARG A 142 -7.47 2.93 -3.40
N ARG A 143 -7.59 2.99 -2.08
CA ARG A 143 -6.55 3.51 -1.19
C ARG A 143 -5.85 2.45 -0.35
N LEU A 144 -6.47 1.30 -0.16
CA LEU A 144 -5.96 0.26 0.73
C LEU A 144 -5.17 -0.81 -0.03
N PRO A 145 -4.18 -1.43 0.63
CA PRO A 145 -3.54 -2.65 0.15
C PRO A 145 -4.46 -3.84 0.36
N ALA A 146 -4.19 -4.95 -0.35
CA ALA A 146 -4.88 -6.21 -0.08
C ALA A 146 -4.33 -6.87 1.20
N ALA A 147 -3.01 -6.89 1.36
CA ALA A 147 -2.33 -7.44 2.53
C ALA A 147 -0.90 -6.88 2.66
N GLU A 148 -0.23 -7.16 3.78
CA GLU A 148 1.16 -6.78 3.98
C GLU A 148 2.14 -7.52 3.05
N THR A 149 1.79 -8.74 2.63
CA THR A 149 2.67 -9.65 1.87
C THR A 149 2.43 -9.65 0.36
N HIS A 150 1.25 -9.19 -0.10
CA HIS A 150 0.91 -9.13 -1.51
C HIS A 150 -0.02 -7.94 -1.79
N HIS A 151 0.11 -7.33 -2.97
CA HIS A 151 -0.60 -6.10 -3.34
C HIS A 151 -0.50 -5.04 -2.22
N SER A 152 0.70 -4.91 -1.64
CA SER A 152 1.01 -4.03 -0.50
C SER A 152 1.26 -2.59 -0.96
N TYR A 153 0.27 -1.99 -1.63
CA TYR A 153 0.29 -0.63 -2.17
C TYR A 153 -1.12 -0.07 -2.26
N ALA A 154 -1.26 1.24 -2.38
CA ALA A 154 -2.55 1.90 -2.54
C ALA A 154 -3.24 1.40 -3.82
N GLY A 155 -4.51 1.01 -3.71
CA GLY A 155 -5.27 0.35 -4.78
C GLY A 155 -5.02 -1.16 -4.91
N GLY A 156 -4.14 -1.72 -4.09
CA GLY A 156 -3.85 -3.16 -4.09
C GLY A 156 -5.07 -4.02 -3.77
N LEU A 157 -5.97 -3.55 -2.90
CA LEU A 157 -7.22 -4.23 -2.59
C LEU A 157 -8.16 -4.30 -3.80
N LEU A 158 -8.27 -3.20 -4.56
CA LEU A 158 -9.04 -3.17 -5.79
C LEU A 158 -8.48 -4.15 -6.84
N GLU A 159 -7.18 -4.10 -7.09
CA GLU A 159 -6.53 -4.99 -8.05
C GLU A 159 -6.65 -6.47 -7.66
N HIS A 160 -6.46 -6.77 -6.37
CA HIS A 160 -6.63 -8.12 -5.83
C HIS A 160 -8.06 -8.62 -6.02
N THR A 161 -9.07 -7.83 -5.64
CA THR A 161 -10.49 -8.19 -5.76
C THR A 161 -10.87 -8.48 -7.21
N VAL A 162 -10.48 -7.61 -8.14
CA VAL A 162 -10.70 -7.81 -9.57
C VAL A 162 -10.00 -9.06 -10.08
N GLY A 163 -8.75 -9.29 -9.67
CA GLY A 163 -7.96 -10.45 -10.04
C GLY A 163 -8.61 -11.76 -9.58
N VAL A 164 -8.98 -11.85 -8.30
CA VAL A 164 -9.63 -13.04 -7.72
C VAL A 164 -10.99 -13.29 -8.37
N ALA A 165 -11.81 -12.25 -8.56
CA ALA A 165 -13.12 -12.37 -9.18
C ALA A 165 -13.01 -12.84 -10.65
N THR A 166 -12.01 -12.36 -11.40
CA THR A 166 -11.73 -12.81 -12.76
C THR A 166 -11.37 -14.29 -12.80
N ILE A 167 -10.47 -14.75 -11.94
CA ILE A 167 -10.09 -16.16 -11.83
C ILE A 167 -11.32 -17.03 -11.49
N CYS A 168 -12.13 -16.60 -10.54
CA CYS A 168 -13.35 -17.30 -10.13
C CYS A 168 -14.36 -17.40 -11.29
N ARG A 169 -14.54 -16.33 -12.07
CA ARG A 169 -15.39 -16.30 -13.26
C ARG A 169 -14.93 -17.32 -14.30
N GLU A 170 -13.66 -17.30 -14.67
CA GLU A 170 -13.10 -18.25 -15.65
C GLU A 170 -13.18 -19.70 -15.13
N THR A 171 -12.93 -19.89 -13.84
CA THR A 171 -13.06 -21.21 -13.20
C THR A 171 -14.50 -21.74 -13.29
N ALA A 172 -15.49 -20.88 -13.05
CA ALA A 172 -16.91 -21.27 -13.15
C ALA A 172 -17.31 -21.67 -14.57
N GLN A 173 -16.75 -21.02 -15.60
CA GLN A 173 -16.98 -21.39 -16.99
C GLN A 173 -16.42 -22.78 -17.33
N LEU A 174 -15.24 -23.10 -16.80
CA LEU A 174 -14.61 -24.41 -17.02
C LEU A 174 -15.27 -25.54 -16.22
N HIS A 175 -15.95 -25.21 -15.14
CA HIS A 175 -16.56 -26.18 -14.21
C HIS A 175 -18.05 -25.91 -14.00
N PRO A 176 -18.94 -26.38 -14.93
CA PRO A 176 -20.38 -26.07 -14.89
C PRO A 176 -21.14 -26.58 -13.64
N ARG A 177 -20.50 -27.40 -12.81
CA ARG A 177 -21.10 -27.87 -11.54
C ARG A 177 -20.95 -26.84 -10.41
N LEU A 178 -20.11 -25.80 -10.58
CA LEU A 178 -19.98 -24.74 -9.62
C LEU A 178 -21.18 -23.79 -9.69
N ARG A 179 -21.53 -23.24 -8.54
CA ARG A 179 -22.55 -22.19 -8.45
C ARG A 179 -21.88 -20.85 -8.81
N ALA A 180 -21.83 -20.53 -10.11
CA ALA A 180 -21.09 -19.39 -10.66
C ALA A 180 -21.42 -18.07 -9.93
N ASP A 181 -22.69 -17.75 -9.73
CA ASP A 181 -23.13 -16.53 -9.05
C ASP A 181 -22.63 -16.44 -7.61
N LEU A 182 -22.66 -17.56 -6.88
CA LEU A 182 -22.18 -17.60 -5.51
C LEU A 182 -20.66 -17.43 -5.45
N LEU A 183 -19.93 -18.11 -6.34
CA LEU A 183 -18.49 -18.03 -6.43
C LEU A 183 -18.02 -16.61 -6.76
N LEU A 184 -18.69 -15.97 -7.74
CA LEU A 184 -18.37 -14.63 -8.18
C LEU A 184 -18.72 -13.58 -7.10
N ALA A 185 -19.90 -13.68 -6.49
CA ALA A 185 -20.30 -12.79 -5.40
C ALA A 185 -19.37 -12.93 -4.19
N ALA A 186 -18.98 -14.16 -3.83
CA ALA A 186 -18.02 -14.40 -2.77
C ALA A 186 -16.64 -13.79 -3.10
N ALA A 187 -16.16 -13.95 -4.35
CA ALA A 187 -14.90 -13.36 -4.80
C ALA A 187 -14.90 -11.82 -4.74
N LEU A 188 -16.02 -11.18 -5.08
CA LEU A 188 -16.15 -9.72 -5.03
C LEU A 188 -16.19 -9.16 -3.59
N LEU A 189 -16.63 -9.97 -2.62
CA LEU A 189 -16.82 -9.51 -1.24
C LEU A 189 -15.87 -10.12 -0.21
N HIS A 190 -15.04 -11.12 -0.58
CA HIS A 190 -14.24 -11.89 0.39
C HIS A 190 -13.34 -11.03 1.30
N ASP A 191 -12.80 -9.97 0.75
CA ASP A 191 -11.87 -9.06 1.45
C ASP A 191 -12.49 -7.68 1.74
N ILE A 192 -13.82 -7.53 1.63
CA ILE A 192 -14.48 -6.23 1.85
C ILE A 192 -14.23 -5.69 3.28
N GLY A 193 -14.09 -6.56 4.26
CA GLY A 193 -13.78 -6.20 5.64
C GLY A 193 -12.39 -5.57 5.82
N ARG A 194 -11.49 -5.67 4.83
CA ARG A 194 -10.22 -4.91 4.81
C ARG A 194 -10.45 -3.41 4.87
N THR A 195 -11.59 -2.95 4.40
CA THR A 195 -11.95 -1.52 4.42
C THR A 195 -12.11 -0.96 5.83
N THR A 196 -12.36 -1.80 6.83
CA THR A 196 -12.38 -1.45 8.26
C THR A 196 -11.15 -1.96 9.01
N GLU A 197 -10.50 -3.02 8.50
CA GLU A 197 -9.31 -3.61 9.11
C GLU A 197 -8.07 -2.73 8.99
N LEU A 198 -7.90 -2.03 7.85
CA LEU A 198 -6.66 -1.34 7.50
C LEU A 198 -6.85 0.18 7.42
N THR A 199 -5.79 0.92 7.74
CA THR A 199 -5.70 2.36 7.48
C THR A 199 -4.99 2.61 6.15
N ALA A 200 -5.46 3.63 5.41
CA ALA A 200 -4.74 4.13 4.25
C ALA A 200 -3.49 4.91 4.67
N GLY A 201 -2.48 4.95 3.81
CA GLY A 201 -1.27 5.73 4.04
C GLY A 201 0.02 4.98 3.65
N PRO A 202 1.18 5.59 3.89
CA PRO A 202 2.47 4.99 3.53
C PRO A 202 2.84 3.79 4.42
N THR A 203 2.22 3.71 5.60
CA THR A 203 2.40 2.63 6.58
C THR A 203 1.06 1.96 6.82
N PHE A 204 0.56 1.15 5.93
CA PHE A 204 -0.69 0.43 6.14
C PHE A 204 -0.70 -0.29 7.49
N ARG A 205 -1.54 0.21 8.41
CA ARG A 205 -1.63 -0.32 9.79
C ARG A 205 -3.01 -0.90 10.02
N GLN A 206 -3.05 -1.94 10.85
CA GLN A 206 -4.33 -2.43 11.33
C GLN A 206 -4.96 -1.41 12.29
N THR A 207 -6.26 -1.20 12.13
CA THR A 207 -7.10 -0.49 13.09
C THR A 207 -7.23 -1.31 14.38
N ASP A 208 -7.73 -0.72 15.46
CA ASP A 208 -8.04 -1.48 16.68
C ASP A 208 -9.11 -2.55 16.42
N GLU A 209 -10.11 -2.23 15.60
CA GLU A 209 -11.13 -3.18 15.15
C GLU A 209 -10.52 -4.30 14.32
N GLY A 210 -9.64 -3.99 13.37
CA GLY A 210 -8.94 -4.96 12.57
C GLY A 210 -8.09 -5.94 13.38
N ARG A 211 -7.41 -5.45 14.43
CA ARG A 211 -6.62 -6.32 15.32
C ARG A 211 -7.47 -7.27 16.16
N LEU A 212 -8.67 -6.86 16.53
CA LEU A 212 -9.56 -7.66 17.38
C LEU A 212 -10.39 -8.65 16.57
N LEU A 213 -10.90 -8.26 15.41
CA LEU A 213 -11.90 -8.99 14.65
C LEU A 213 -11.33 -9.58 13.33
N GLY A 214 -10.30 -8.95 12.77
CA GLY A 214 -9.85 -9.27 11.41
C GLY A 214 -10.83 -8.76 10.34
N HIS A 215 -10.76 -9.28 9.12
CA HIS A 215 -11.58 -8.83 7.98
C HIS A 215 -12.73 -9.77 7.58
N VAL A 216 -12.92 -10.89 8.28
CA VAL A 216 -13.88 -11.96 7.90
C VAL A 216 -15.10 -12.00 8.84
N HIS A 217 -15.31 -11.01 9.69
CA HIS A 217 -16.43 -10.96 10.63
C HIS A 217 -17.62 -10.20 10.09
#